data_ce5f7b794c8f2b55621dd8ec0e4cc1b4
#
_entry.id   ce5f7b794c8f2b55621dd8ec0e4cc1b4
#
_cell.length_a   1.000
_cell.length_b   1.000
_cell.length_c   1.000
_cell.angle_alpha   90.00
_cell.angle_beta   90.00
_cell.angle_gamma   90.00
#
_symmetry.space_group_name_H-M   'P 1'
#
loop_
_entity.id
_entity.type
_entity.pdbx_description
1 polymer ?
#
loop_
_entity_poly.entity_id
_entity_poly.type
_entity_poly.pdbx_seq_one_letter_code
_entity_poly.pdbx_strand_id
1 'polypeptide(L)'
;MLKEYLLSQDSGTGRWSHGMPGVEICRFSLPEPEQEPLRPIPVCGAPLQFEALFCMTGRLTVRALQGTSCMVEAPGIFLLSDSSALRSCQYSGNLGGVLIAVDAKAAKESLVTVCATLGMRLNISIVKEKMTASNGCVVLLGTPWTQALFETMQYLSEDAQEQYCVFKSVEILYLLCSETPAPNGSAVGLDYPAFPGMSEVKAYIQAHLNEKLTIEVLCKQFSVSPTFLKEGFRRAYGTPIHSFLIQQRLQYARRLIRTTGMPIQKIAQSVGYESASQFNAAFKHHFGVTPGQYRKMS
;
A
#
# COMPACT_ATOMS: atom_id res chain seq x y z
N MET A 1 -18.71 5.73 -5.37
CA MET A 1 -17.25 5.55 -5.27
C MET A 1 -16.82 5.57 -3.82
N LEU A 2 -15.54 5.37 -3.51
CA LEU A 2 -15.04 5.44 -2.13
C LEU A 2 -15.30 6.82 -1.52
N LYS A 3 -15.25 7.89 -2.32
CA LYS A 3 -15.62 9.24 -1.88
C LYS A 3 -17.02 9.26 -1.27
N GLU A 4 -18.05 8.76 -1.96
CA GLU A 4 -19.42 8.74 -1.45
C GLU A 4 -19.54 7.82 -0.24
N TYR A 5 -18.80 6.71 -0.24
CA TYR A 5 -18.76 5.84 0.92
C TYR A 5 -18.20 6.54 2.14
N LEU A 6 -17.06 7.25 2.00
CA LEU A 6 -16.46 8.01 3.09
C LEU A 6 -17.35 9.17 3.55
N LEU A 7 -18.04 9.85 2.63
CA LEU A 7 -19.00 10.90 2.95
C LEU A 7 -20.24 10.38 3.68
N SER A 8 -20.62 9.12 3.47
CA SER A 8 -21.77 8.49 4.14
C SER A 8 -21.48 7.98 5.56
N GLN A 9 -20.23 8.04 6.02
CA GLN A 9 -19.87 7.68 7.38
C GLN A 9 -20.17 8.85 8.32
N ASP A 10 -21.17 8.72 9.19
CA ASP A 10 -21.63 9.76 10.13
C ASP A 10 -20.57 10.21 11.17
N SER A 11 -19.47 9.51 11.27
CA SER A 11 -18.40 9.76 12.25
C SER A 11 -17.44 10.92 11.90
N GLY A 12 -17.75 11.75 10.91
CA GLY A 12 -17.17 13.10 10.75
C GLY A 12 -15.65 13.26 10.65
N THR A 13 -14.91 12.19 10.37
CA THR A 13 -13.46 12.15 10.51
C THR A 13 -12.68 12.35 9.21
N GLY A 14 -13.34 12.80 8.15
CA GLY A 14 -12.71 13.12 6.88
C GLY A 14 -12.50 14.64 6.71
N ARG A 15 -11.24 15.09 6.64
CA ARG A 15 -10.90 16.47 6.25
C ARG A 15 -10.78 16.53 4.73
N TRP A 16 -11.72 17.25 4.11
CA TRP A 16 -11.70 17.48 2.66
C TRP A 16 -10.98 18.79 2.34
N SER A 17 -10.11 18.74 1.35
CA SER A 17 -9.41 19.88 0.78
C SER A 17 -9.41 19.81 -0.75
N HIS A 18 -9.13 20.93 -1.42
CA HIS A 18 -9.08 21.01 -2.88
C HIS A 18 -7.64 21.28 -3.29
N GLY A 19 -7.03 20.37 -4.05
CA GLY A 19 -5.67 20.53 -4.55
C GLY A 19 -5.59 21.41 -5.78
N MET A 20 -6.39 21.10 -6.79
CA MET A 20 -6.52 21.85 -8.05
C MET A 20 -7.93 21.62 -8.61
N PRO A 21 -8.39 22.43 -9.61
CA PRO A 21 -9.70 22.24 -10.20
C PRO A 21 -9.94 20.78 -10.61
N GLY A 22 -11.02 20.19 -10.10
CA GLY A 22 -11.39 18.79 -10.36
C GLY A 22 -10.61 17.75 -9.56
N VAL A 23 -9.74 18.13 -8.62
CA VAL A 23 -9.02 17.23 -7.73
C VAL A 23 -9.37 17.55 -6.28
N GLU A 24 -9.99 16.60 -5.62
CA GLU A 24 -10.33 16.65 -4.21
C GLU A 24 -9.46 15.70 -3.41
N ILE A 25 -9.11 16.11 -2.21
CA ILE A 25 -8.25 15.36 -1.29
C ILE A 25 -9.07 15.13 -0.03
N CYS A 26 -9.10 13.89 0.46
CA CYS A 26 -9.69 13.55 1.73
C CYS A 26 -8.68 12.80 2.59
N ARG A 27 -8.25 13.40 3.68
CA ARG A 27 -7.59 12.66 4.76
C ARG A 27 -8.68 12.14 5.70
N PHE A 28 -8.64 10.85 5.99
CA PHE A 28 -9.65 10.21 6.82
C PHE A 28 -9.03 9.21 7.80
N SER A 29 -9.76 8.98 8.89
CA SER A 29 -9.47 7.92 9.86
C SER A 29 -10.81 7.40 10.39
N LEU A 30 -11.11 6.14 10.08
CA LEU A 30 -12.31 5.45 10.55
C LEU A 30 -11.89 4.48 11.65
N PRO A 31 -12.55 4.53 12.83
CA PRO A 31 -12.29 3.56 13.89
C PRO A 31 -12.70 2.15 13.45
N GLU A 32 -12.16 1.15 14.14
CA GLU A 32 -12.56 -0.23 13.90
C GLU A 32 -14.08 -0.39 14.09
N PRO A 33 -14.78 -0.98 13.13
CA PRO A 33 -16.22 -1.11 13.22
C PRO A 33 -16.60 -2.14 14.30
N GLU A 34 -17.58 -1.83 15.14
CA GLU A 34 -18.10 -2.76 16.16
C GLU A 34 -18.70 -4.03 15.55
N GLN A 35 -19.22 -3.94 14.34
CA GLN A 35 -19.65 -5.04 13.48
C GLN A 35 -19.16 -4.76 12.07
N GLU A 36 -18.75 -5.81 11.35
CA GLU A 36 -18.30 -5.72 9.95
C GLU A 36 -19.49 -5.74 8.96
N PRO A 37 -20.27 -4.67 8.79
CA PRO A 37 -21.37 -4.68 7.83
C PRO A 37 -20.79 -4.51 6.42
N LEU A 38 -21.18 -5.40 5.52
CA LEU A 38 -21.08 -5.14 4.08
C LEU A 38 -21.98 -3.96 3.75
N ARG A 39 -21.39 -2.78 3.50
CA ARG A 39 -22.15 -1.61 3.11
C ARG A 39 -22.16 -1.47 1.58
N PRO A 40 -23.34 -1.28 0.97
CA PRO A 40 -23.42 -1.00 -0.45
C PRO A 40 -22.73 0.32 -0.75
N ILE A 41 -21.98 0.37 -1.84
CA ILE A 41 -21.44 1.63 -2.36
C ILE A 41 -22.53 2.31 -3.16
N PRO A 42 -22.86 3.58 -2.88
CA PRO A 42 -23.84 4.31 -3.68
C PRO A 42 -23.43 4.31 -5.15
N VAL A 43 -24.35 3.95 -6.03
CA VAL A 43 -24.13 4.07 -7.47
C VAL A 43 -24.17 5.55 -7.82
N CYS A 44 -23.03 6.12 -8.15
CA CYS A 44 -22.93 7.49 -8.59
C CYS A 44 -23.07 7.56 -10.13
N GLY A 45 -24.03 8.34 -10.60
CA GLY A 45 -24.22 8.59 -12.05
C GLY A 45 -23.23 9.61 -12.64
N ALA A 46 -22.19 10.00 -11.89
CA ALA A 46 -21.20 10.97 -12.35
C ALA A 46 -20.23 10.38 -13.38
N PRO A 47 -19.92 11.10 -14.45
CA PRO A 47 -19.02 10.60 -15.48
C PRO A 47 -17.58 10.56 -14.97
N LEU A 48 -16.91 9.43 -15.25
CA LEU A 48 -15.46 9.23 -15.24
C LEU A 48 -14.77 9.90 -14.04
N GLN A 49 -14.88 9.29 -12.87
CA GLN A 49 -14.04 9.62 -11.73
C GLN A 49 -12.90 8.61 -11.63
N PHE A 50 -11.74 9.10 -11.26
CA PHE A 50 -10.60 8.30 -10.87
C PHE A 50 -10.36 8.56 -9.38
N GLU A 51 -10.16 7.50 -8.62
CA GLU A 51 -9.83 7.60 -7.21
C GLU A 51 -8.54 6.84 -6.92
N ALA A 52 -7.66 7.47 -6.14
CA ALA A 52 -6.46 6.83 -5.62
C ALA A 52 -6.50 6.88 -4.08
N LEU A 53 -6.66 5.74 -3.46
CA LEU A 53 -6.59 5.58 -2.01
C LEU A 53 -5.19 5.17 -1.60
N PHE A 54 -4.51 6.01 -0.82
CA PHE A 54 -3.27 5.68 -0.11
C PHE A 54 -3.64 5.17 1.28
N CYS A 55 -3.74 3.85 1.41
CA CYS A 55 -4.10 3.18 2.66
C CYS A 55 -2.89 3.14 3.60
N MET A 56 -2.95 3.86 4.72
CA MET A 56 -1.88 3.98 5.70
C MET A 56 -2.07 3.04 6.89
N THR A 57 -3.32 2.78 7.27
CA THR A 57 -3.69 1.88 8.37
C THR A 57 -4.94 1.08 7.99
N GLY A 58 -5.09 -0.09 8.59
CA GLY A 58 -6.25 -0.94 8.37
C GLY A 58 -6.24 -1.70 7.05
N ARG A 59 -7.40 -2.25 6.73
CA ARG A 59 -7.64 -3.06 5.53
C ARG A 59 -8.99 -2.70 4.93
N LEU A 60 -9.05 -2.51 3.62
CA LEU A 60 -10.28 -2.28 2.87
C LEU A 60 -10.49 -3.42 1.88
N THR A 61 -11.67 -4.00 1.89
CA THR A 61 -12.12 -5.01 0.91
C THR A 61 -13.29 -4.43 0.10
N VAL A 62 -13.18 -4.46 -1.21
CA VAL A 62 -14.24 -4.04 -2.13
C VAL A 62 -14.72 -5.22 -2.94
N ARG A 63 -16.04 -5.31 -3.16
CA ARG A 63 -16.64 -6.32 -4.01
C ARG A 63 -17.17 -5.68 -5.28
N ALA A 64 -16.77 -6.25 -6.41
CA ALA A 64 -17.31 -5.85 -7.72
C ALA A 64 -18.70 -6.44 -7.97
N LEU A 65 -19.42 -5.84 -8.92
CA LEU A 65 -20.73 -6.34 -9.38
C LEU A 65 -20.67 -7.78 -9.89
N GLN A 66 -19.54 -8.19 -10.47
CA GLN A 66 -19.30 -9.53 -11.01
C GLN A 66 -18.97 -10.58 -9.94
N GLY A 67 -19.01 -10.21 -8.63
CA GLY A 67 -18.77 -11.14 -7.53
C GLY A 67 -17.30 -11.30 -7.12
N THR A 68 -16.36 -10.74 -7.85
CA THR A 68 -14.93 -10.71 -7.48
C THR A 68 -14.70 -9.70 -6.35
N SER A 69 -13.74 -9.97 -5.49
CA SER A 69 -13.35 -9.06 -4.41
C SER A 69 -11.90 -8.63 -4.55
N CYS A 70 -11.64 -7.37 -4.29
CA CYS A 70 -10.32 -6.78 -4.27
C CYS A 70 -10.04 -6.26 -2.86
N MET A 71 -8.82 -6.45 -2.36
CA MET A 71 -8.44 -6.05 -1.02
C MET A 71 -7.16 -5.25 -1.07
N VAL A 72 -7.16 -4.12 -0.37
CA VAL A 72 -5.94 -3.37 -0.05
C VAL A 72 -5.70 -3.40 1.45
N GLU A 73 -4.48 -3.72 1.84
CA GLU A 73 -3.99 -3.68 3.21
C GLU A 73 -2.88 -2.64 3.32
N ALA A 74 -2.88 -1.93 4.43
CA ALA A 74 -1.83 -0.93 4.70
C ALA A 74 -0.44 -1.56 4.93
N PRO A 75 0.64 -0.97 4.39
CA PRO A 75 0.64 0.16 3.47
C PRO A 75 0.38 -0.26 2.02
N GLY A 76 -0.60 0.36 1.37
CA GLY A 76 -0.95 0.02 0.00
C GLY A 76 -1.72 1.12 -0.72
N ILE A 77 -1.79 1.02 -2.05
CA ILE A 77 -2.51 1.97 -2.90
C ILE A 77 -3.60 1.23 -3.66
N PHE A 78 -4.79 1.80 -3.65
CA PHE A 78 -5.94 1.28 -4.37
C PHE A 78 -6.44 2.31 -5.38
N LEU A 79 -6.47 1.93 -6.66
CA LEU A 79 -6.91 2.78 -7.74
C LEU A 79 -8.27 2.31 -8.25
N LEU A 80 -9.16 3.26 -8.45
CA LEU A 80 -10.52 3.05 -8.94
C LEU A 80 -10.80 4.00 -10.09
N SER A 81 -11.44 3.51 -11.16
CA SER A 81 -11.80 4.35 -12.32
C SER A 81 -13.29 4.36 -12.63
N ASP A 82 -14.05 3.42 -12.12
CA ASP A 82 -15.49 3.32 -12.40
C ASP A 82 -16.22 2.76 -11.19
N SER A 83 -17.14 3.55 -10.64
CA SER A 83 -17.96 3.16 -9.49
C SER A 83 -19.03 2.13 -9.83
N SER A 84 -19.43 2.04 -11.09
CA SER A 84 -20.44 1.07 -11.53
C SER A 84 -19.94 -0.38 -11.36
N ALA A 85 -18.62 -0.57 -11.34
CA ALA A 85 -18.00 -1.87 -11.13
C ALA A 85 -18.03 -2.34 -9.66
N LEU A 86 -18.31 -1.45 -8.70
CA LEU A 86 -18.29 -1.79 -7.27
C LEU A 86 -19.69 -1.96 -6.70
N ARG A 87 -19.90 -3.05 -5.98
CA ARG A 87 -21.17 -3.35 -5.30
C ARG A 87 -21.16 -2.92 -3.83
N SER A 88 -20.12 -3.24 -3.13
CA SER A 88 -20.02 -2.99 -1.69
C SER A 88 -18.55 -2.91 -1.25
N CYS A 89 -18.33 -2.27 -0.11
CA CYS A 89 -17.05 -2.29 0.58
C CYS A 89 -17.22 -2.63 2.06
N GLN A 90 -16.13 -3.10 2.63
CA GLN A 90 -16.01 -3.48 4.03
C GLN A 90 -14.57 -3.17 4.46
N TYR A 91 -14.38 -2.72 5.68
CA TYR A 91 -13.05 -2.49 6.22
C TYR A 91 -12.90 -3.15 7.59
N SER A 92 -11.65 -3.46 7.95
CA SER A 92 -11.29 -4.01 9.26
C SER A 92 -10.07 -3.31 9.83
N GLY A 93 -10.00 -3.25 11.15
CA GLY A 93 -9.05 -2.40 11.88
C GLY A 93 -9.38 -0.91 11.73
N ASN A 94 -8.54 -0.06 12.30
CA ASN A 94 -8.64 1.38 12.11
C ASN A 94 -8.23 1.73 10.68
N LEU A 95 -9.21 1.98 9.80
CA LEU A 95 -8.93 2.33 8.41
C LEU A 95 -8.60 3.82 8.29
N GLY A 96 -7.38 4.12 7.85
CA GLY A 96 -6.94 5.50 7.67
C GLY A 96 -6.02 5.69 6.47
N GLY A 97 -6.06 6.92 5.94
CA GLY A 97 -5.23 7.25 4.79
C GLY A 97 -5.63 8.55 4.10
N VAL A 98 -5.18 8.67 2.86
CA VAL A 98 -5.50 9.79 1.98
C VAL A 98 -6.18 9.28 0.72
N LEU A 99 -7.36 9.80 0.43
CA LEU A 99 -8.09 9.56 -0.81
C LEU A 99 -7.94 10.77 -1.73
N ILE A 100 -7.47 10.55 -2.94
CA ILE A 100 -7.46 11.53 -4.02
C ILE A 100 -8.59 11.17 -4.99
N ALA A 101 -9.57 12.06 -5.13
CA ALA A 101 -10.67 11.91 -6.07
C ALA A 101 -10.51 12.90 -7.21
N VAL A 102 -10.48 12.40 -8.44
CA VAL A 102 -10.28 13.18 -9.66
C VAL A 102 -11.53 13.11 -10.51
N ASP A 103 -12.19 14.25 -10.73
CA ASP A 103 -13.20 14.40 -11.77
C ASP A 103 -12.49 14.59 -13.12
N ALA A 104 -12.52 13.57 -13.96
CA ALA A 104 -11.77 13.56 -15.21
C ALA A 104 -12.20 14.70 -16.18
N LYS A 105 -13.44 15.18 -16.09
CA LYS A 105 -13.93 16.29 -16.92
C LYS A 105 -13.42 17.63 -16.39
N ALA A 106 -13.58 17.89 -15.09
CA ALA A 106 -13.16 19.15 -14.47
C ALA A 106 -11.61 19.25 -14.34
N ALA A 107 -10.93 18.13 -14.11
CA ALA A 107 -9.47 18.09 -13.97
C ALA A 107 -8.70 18.00 -15.30
N LYS A 108 -9.39 17.79 -16.44
CA LYS A 108 -8.72 17.57 -17.72
C LYS A 108 -7.75 18.70 -18.08
N GLU A 109 -8.18 19.95 -17.97
CA GLU A 109 -7.36 21.11 -18.32
C GLU A 109 -6.21 21.31 -17.33
N SER A 110 -6.49 21.21 -16.03
CA SER A 110 -5.48 21.38 -14.99
C SER A 110 -4.41 20.28 -15.02
N LEU A 111 -4.81 19.02 -15.13
CA LEU A 111 -3.88 17.90 -15.20
C LEU A 111 -3.05 17.91 -16.50
N VAL A 112 -3.68 18.19 -17.65
CA VAL A 112 -2.95 18.28 -18.92
C VAL A 112 -1.95 19.43 -18.89
N THR A 113 -2.33 20.58 -18.33
CA THR A 113 -1.43 21.75 -18.20
C THR A 113 -0.26 21.46 -17.29
N VAL A 114 -0.49 20.89 -16.10
CA VAL A 114 0.57 20.52 -15.16
C VAL A 114 1.53 19.51 -15.79
N CYS A 115 1.00 18.47 -16.41
CA CYS A 115 1.83 17.44 -17.05
C CYS A 115 2.61 18.00 -18.24
N ALA A 116 2.01 18.83 -19.07
CA ALA A 116 2.67 19.47 -20.21
C ALA A 116 3.81 20.39 -19.75
N THR A 117 3.60 21.14 -18.68
CA THR A 117 4.65 22.00 -18.06
C THR A 117 5.86 21.20 -17.57
N LEU A 118 5.61 19.95 -17.09
CA LEU A 118 6.66 19.01 -16.69
C LEU A 118 7.21 18.18 -17.84
N GLY A 119 6.81 18.45 -19.11
CA GLY A 119 7.22 17.69 -20.28
C GLY A 119 6.58 16.28 -20.37
N MET A 120 5.59 16.00 -19.54
CA MET A 120 4.87 14.71 -19.52
C MET A 120 3.64 14.75 -20.42
N ARG A 121 3.38 13.65 -21.15
CA ARG A 121 2.16 13.49 -21.95
C ARG A 121 1.22 12.50 -21.27
N LEU A 122 0.08 12.97 -20.76
CA LEU A 122 -0.98 12.13 -20.25
C LEU A 122 -1.93 11.73 -21.38
N ASN A 123 -2.07 10.43 -21.59
CA ASN A 123 -3.10 9.88 -22.48
C ASN A 123 -4.18 9.19 -21.63
N ILE A 124 -5.23 9.93 -21.31
CA ILE A 124 -6.34 9.45 -20.47
C ILE A 124 -7.05 8.24 -21.11
N SER A 125 -7.05 8.12 -22.46
CA SER A 125 -7.65 6.96 -23.13
C SER A 125 -6.90 5.66 -22.79
N ILE A 126 -5.56 5.69 -22.72
CA ILE A 126 -4.74 4.53 -22.33
C ILE A 126 -5.00 4.17 -20.85
N VAL A 127 -5.08 5.18 -19.97
CA VAL A 127 -5.42 4.93 -18.55
C VAL A 127 -6.77 4.23 -18.45
N LYS A 128 -7.78 4.75 -19.16
CA LYS A 128 -9.12 4.18 -19.19
C LYS A 128 -9.11 2.74 -19.71
N GLU A 129 -8.39 2.45 -20.78
CA GLU A 129 -8.28 1.11 -21.35
C GLU A 129 -7.66 0.13 -20.34
N LYS A 130 -6.51 0.50 -19.73
CA LYS A 130 -5.82 -0.32 -18.74
C LYS A 130 -6.69 -0.55 -17.48
N MET A 131 -7.38 0.48 -17.00
CA MET A 131 -8.29 0.35 -15.87
C MET A 131 -9.49 -0.54 -16.21
N THR A 132 -10.06 -0.41 -17.41
CA THR A 132 -11.17 -1.26 -17.88
C THR A 132 -10.72 -2.72 -17.97
N ALA A 133 -9.51 -2.97 -18.49
CA ALA A 133 -8.93 -4.32 -18.54
C ALA A 133 -8.74 -4.94 -17.13
N SER A 134 -8.65 -4.09 -16.11
CA SER A 134 -8.57 -4.50 -14.69
C SER A 134 -9.91 -4.34 -13.96
N ASN A 135 -11.04 -4.39 -14.68
CA ASN A 135 -12.39 -4.23 -14.13
C ASN A 135 -12.57 -2.95 -13.28
N GLY A 136 -11.85 -1.88 -13.62
CA GLY A 136 -11.90 -0.58 -12.95
C GLY A 136 -11.14 -0.50 -11.63
N CYS A 137 -10.44 -1.55 -11.23
CA CYS A 137 -9.74 -1.62 -9.94
C CYS A 137 -8.29 -2.10 -10.11
N VAL A 138 -7.34 -1.39 -9.50
CA VAL A 138 -5.93 -1.79 -9.44
C VAL A 138 -5.42 -1.63 -8.02
N VAL A 139 -4.74 -2.63 -7.50
CA VAL A 139 -4.09 -2.58 -6.18
C VAL A 139 -2.58 -2.62 -6.38
N LEU A 140 -1.88 -1.67 -5.78
CA LEU A 140 -0.43 -1.60 -5.77
C LEU A 140 0.05 -1.87 -4.34
N LEU A 141 0.63 -3.04 -4.15
CA LEU A 141 1.11 -3.52 -2.85
C LEU A 141 2.54 -4.01 -2.95
N GLY A 142 3.32 -3.75 -1.89
CA GLY A 142 4.58 -4.44 -1.63
C GLY A 142 5.68 -4.26 -2.66
N THR A 143 5.54 -3.37 -3.63
CA THR A 143 6.62 -3.05 -4.56
C THR A 143 7.67 -2.20 -3.87
N PRO A 144 8.96 -2.24 -4.29
CA PRO A 144 9.97 -1.31 -3.77
C PRO A 144 9.54 0.16 -3.88
N TRP A 145 8.81 0.49 -4.95
CA TRP A 145 8.29 1.85 -5.17
C TRP A 145 7.21 2.24 -4.14
N THR A 146 6.22 1.36 -3.90
CA THR A 146 5.18 1.62 -2.88
C THR A 146 5.78 1.68 -1.48
N GLN A 147 6.75 0.83 -1.16
CA GLN A 147 7.45 0.86 0.12
C GLN A 147 8.20 2.18 0.33
N ALA A 148 9.00 2.61 -0.66
CA ALA A 148 9.72 3.88 -0.59
C ALA A 148 8.77 5.08 -0.46
N LEU A 149 7.61 5.04 -1.12
CA LEU A 149 6.57 6.05 -1.01
C LEU A 149 6.09 6.18 0.44
N PHE A 150 5.65 5.08 1.04
CA PHE A 150 5.14 5.11 2.42
C PHE A 150 6.23 5.37 3.47
N GLU A 151 7.47 4.93 3.23
CA GLU A 151 8.62 5.31 4.06
C GLU A 151 8.86 6.83 4.01
N THR A 152 8.78 7.44 2.83
CA THR A 152 8.92 8.90 2.68
C THR A 152 7.82 9.64 3.42
N MET A 153 6.58 9.17 3.33
CA MET A 153 5.44 9.81 4.00
C MET A 153 5.59 9.91 5.52
N GLN A 154 6.30 8.98 6.15
CA GLN A 154 6.53 9.01 7.61
C GLN A 154 7.34 10.22 8.10
N TYR A 155 8.07 10.88 7.21
CA TYR A 155 8.88 12.07 7.53
C TYR A 155 8.19 13.39 7.17
N LEU A 156 7.00 13.34 6.57
CA LEU A 156 6.25 14.50 6.15
C LEU A 156 5.19 14.88 7.19
N SER A 157 4.92 16.19 7.32
CA SER A 157 3.74 16.67 8.04
C SER A 157 2.44 16.23 7.34
N GLU A 158 1.31 16.27 8.02
CA GLU A 158 0.04 15.82 7.45
C GLU A 158 -0.31 16.56 6.16
N ASP A 159 -0.16 17.89 6.13
CA ASP A 159 -0.44 18.69 4.92
C ASP A 159 0.53 18.36 3.78
N ALA A 160 1.82 18.12 4.10
CA ALA A 160 2.80 17.68 3.11
C ALA A 160 2.53 16.27 2.58
N GLN A 161 2.00 15.36 3.41
CA GLN A 161 1.57 14.03 2.98
C GLN A 161 0.42 14.11 1.96
N GLU A 162 -0.56 14.99 2.17
CA GLU A 162 -1.67 15.20 1.24
C GLU A 162 -1.15 15.66 -0.14
N GLN A 163 -0.29 16.68 -0.15
CA GLN A 163 0.34 17.18 -1.39
C GLN A 163 1.18 16.11 -2.08
N TYR A 164 1.92 15.34 -1.30
CA TYR A 164 2.71 14.22 -1.81
C TYR A 164 1.85 13.14 -2.45
N CYS A 165 0.69 12.80 -1.86
CA CYS A 165 -0.27 11.87 -2.45
C CYS A 165 -0.84 12.38 -3.78
N VAL A 166 -1.13 13.68 -3.91
CA VAL A 166 -1.54 14.29 -5.19
C VAL A 166 -0.44 14.11 -6.24
N PHE A 167 0.80 14.47 -5.90
CA PHE A 167 1.94 14.29 -6.79
C PHE A 167 2.11 12.83 -7.21
N LYS A 168 2.02 11.91 -6.27
CA LYS A 168 2.12 10.46 -6.55
C LYS A 168 0.96 9.92 -7.38
N SER A 169 -0.22 10.51 -7.26
CA SER A 169 -1.36 10.17 -8.11
C SER A 169 -1.11 10.56 -9.57
N VAL A 170 -0.49 11.73 -9.81
CA VAL A 170 -0.08 12.16 -11.17
C VAL A 170 1.01 11.23 -11.72
N GLU A 171 2.00 10.88 -10.90
CA GLU A 171 3.05 9.92 -11.29
C GLU A 171 2.45 8.55 -11.67
N ILE A 172 1.51 8.03 -10.89
CA ILE A 172 0.80 6.78 -11.18
C ILE A 172 0.05 6.87 -12.52
N LEU A 173 -0.68 7.97 -12.74
CA LEU A 173 -1.38 8.19 -14.01
C LEU A 173 -0.42 8.22 -15.19
N TYR A 174 0.74 8.87 -15.04
CA TYR A 174 1.79 8.89 -16.06
C TYR A 174 2.36 7.49 -16.31
N LEU A 175 2.65 6.72 -15.26
CA LEU A 175 3.15 5.34 -15.40
C LEU A 175 2.11 4.43 -16.08
N LEU A 176 0.82 4.64 -15.80
CA LEU A 176 -0.26 3.94 -16.50
C LEU A 176 -0.35 4.32 -17.97
N CYS A 177 0.00 5.56 -18.35
CA CYS A 177 0.05 6.00 -19.74
C CYS A 177 1.27 5.51 -20.50
N SER A 178 2.38 5.20 -19.82
CA SER A 178 3.60 4.75 -20.47
C SER A 178 3.44 3.32 -20.98
N GLU A 179 4.09 3.03 -22.11
CA GLU A 179 4.14 1.66 -22.68
C GLU A 179 5.07 0.74 -21.87
N THR A 180 5.85 1.30 -20.94
CA THR A 180 6.66 0.50 -20.03
C THR A 180 5.73 -0.38 -19.20
N PRO A 181 6.02 -1.70 -19.08
CA PRO A 181 5.29 -2.53 -18.14
C PRO A 181 5.37 -1.85 -16.79
N ALA A 182 4.23 -1.74 -16.10
CA ALA A 182 4.19 -1.24 -14.74
C ALA A 182 5.35 -1.87 -13.96
N PRO A 183 6.15 -1.08 -13.22
CA PRO A 183 7.28 -1.62 -12.48
C PRO A 183 6.79 -2.88 -11.76
N ASN A 184 7.45 -4.01 -11.96
CA ASN A 184 7.04 -5.38 -11.64
C ASN A 184 6.41 -5.56 -10.25
N GLY A 185 5.32 -4.91 -10.03
CA GLY A 185 4.36 -5.09 -8.97
C GLY A 185 3.08 -5.46 -9.67
N SER A 186 2.69 -6.69 -9.54
CA SER A 186 1.45 -7.18 -10.12
C SER A 186 0.35 -6.16 -9.86
N ALA A 187 -0.10 -5.46 -10.91
CA ALA A 187 -1.44 -4.92 -10.90
C ALA A 187 -2.33 -6.14 -10.69
N VAL A 188 -2.75 -6.37 -9.46
CA VAL A 188 -3.65 -7.47 -9.13
C VAL A 188 -5.00 -6.99 -9.61
N GLY A 189 -5.28 -7.22 -10.90
CA GLY A 189 -6.63 -7.16 -11.41
C GLY A 189 -7.52 -8.10 -10.60
N LEU A 190 -8.81 -7.82 -10.58
CA LEU A 190 -9.86 -8.56 -9.86
C LEU A 190 -9.91 -10.09 -10.14
N ASP A 191 -9.10 -10.61 -11.06
CA ASP A 191 -9.11 -12.02 -11.49
C ASP A 191 -8.15 -12.93 -10.71
N TYR A 192 -7.39 -12.41 -9.72
CA TYR A 192 -6.60 -13.30 -8.89
C TYR A 192 -7.35 -13.63 -7.60
N PRO A 193 -7.55 -14.92 -7.32
CA PRO A 193 -8.03 -15.31 -6.01
C PRO A 193 -7.08 -14.70 -4.98
N ALA A 194 -7.64 -13.91 -4.06
CA ALA A 194 -6.91 -13.48 -2.88
C ALA A 194 -6.26 -14.75 -2.31
N PHE A 195 -4.94 -14.73 -2.08
CA PHE A 195 -4.29 -15.84 -1.40
C PHE A 195 -4.70 -15.75 0.07
N PRO A 196 -5.75 -16.47 0.50
CA PRO A 196 -6.23 -16.36 1.87
C PRO A 196 -5.10 -16.76 2.82
N GLY A 197 -5.00 -16.07 3.93
CA GLY A 197 -4.00 -16.37 4.95
C GLY A 197 -2.66 -15.65 4.81
N MET A 198 -2.41 -14.87 3.75
CA MET A 198 -1.10 -14.19 3.60
C MET A 198 -0.91 -13.03 4.58
N SER A 199 -1.98 -12.40 5.03
CA SER A 199 -1.96 -11.41 6.09
C SER A 199 -1.58 -12.01 7.45
N GLU A 200 -2.12 -13.18 7.75
CA GLU A 200 -1.79 -13.93 8.95
C GLU A 200 -0.33 -14.40 8.92
N VAL A 201 0.18 -14.84 7.75
CA VAL A 201 1.59 -15.16 7.55
C VAL A 201 2.47 -13.96 7.83
N LYS A 202 2.13 -12.79 7.28
CA LYS A 202 2.87 -11.54 7.51
C LYS A 202 2.86 -11.15 8.99
N ALA A 203 1.70 -11.15 9.64
CA ALA A 203 1.55 -10.85 11.05
C ALA A 203 2.38 -11.81 11.93
N TYR A 204 2.33 -13.11 11.61
CA TYR A 204 3.12 -14.13 12.29
C TYR A 204 4.62 -13.87 12.16
N ILE A 205 5.12 -13.58 10.95
CA ILE A 205 6.52 -13.24 10.73
C ILE A 205 6.93 -12.03 11.57
N GLN A 206 6.11 -10.99 11.61
CA GLN A 206 6.38 -9.76 12.38
C GLN A 206 6.39 -9.99 13.91
N ALA A 207 5.58 -10.92 14.40
CA ALA A 207 5.54 -11.28 15.81
C ALA A 207 6.71 -12.19 16.25
N HIS A 208 7.33 -12.94 15.32
CA HIS A 208 8.32 -13.98 15.62
C HIS A 208 9.68 -13.71 14.96
N LEU A 209 10.09 -12.42 14.88
CA LEU A 209 11.33 -12.02 14.21
C LEU A 209 12.61 -12.64 14.79
N ASN A 210 12.58 -12.96 16.08
CA ASN A 210 13.71 -13.59 16.79
C ASN A 210 13.84 -15.10 16.55
N GLU A 211 12.83 -15.72 15.93
CA GLU A 211 12.80 -17.16 15.71
C GLU A 211 13.40 -17.57 14.36
N LYS A 212 13.78 -18.84 14.23
CA LYS A 212 14.23 -19.40 12.96
C LYS A 212 13.05 -19.73 12.06
N LEU A 213 12.55 -18.73 11.35
CA LEU A 213 11.45 -18.87 10.42
C LEU A 213 11.96 -19.37 9.06
N THR A 214 11.65 -20.62 8.74
CA THR A 214 11.89 -21.21 7.40
C THR A 214 10.58 -21.39 6.66
N ILE A 215 10.64 -21.61 5.35
CA ILE A 215 9.44 -21.90 4.54
C ILE A 215 8.70 -23.13 5.08
N GLU A 216 9.43 -24.16 5.50
CA GLU A 216 8.87 -25.40 6.06
C GLU A 216 8.12 -25.13 7.37
N VAL A 217 8.66 -24.28 8.26
CA VAL A 217 8.01 -23.87 9.51
C VAL A 217 6.70 -23.15 9.21
N LEU A 218 6.73 -22.18 8.31
CA LEU A 218 5.54 -21.42 7.92
C LEU A 218 4.50 -22.32 7.22
N CYS A 219 4.93 -23.23 6.35
CA CYS A 219 4.03 -24.18 5.70
C CYS A 219 3.32 -25.09 6.71
N LYS A 220 4.01 -25.55 7.74
CA LYS A 220 3.40 -26.35 8.82
C LYS A 220 2.43 -25.50 9.65
N GLN A 221 2.83 -24.27 10.00
CA GLN A 221 2.01 -23.37 10.84
C GLN A 221 0.68 -23.02 10.16
N PHE A 222 0.70 -22.77 8.85
CA PHE A 222 -0.48 -22.33 8.10
C PHE A 222 -1.13 -23.43 7.26
N SER A 223 -0.63 -24.67 7.33
CA SER A 223 -1.15 -25.82 6.59
C SER A 223 -1.24 -25.58 5.07
N VAL A 224 -0.21 -24.93 4.49
CA VAL A 224 -0.14 -24.59 3.07
C VAL A 224 1.08 -25.23 2.39
N SER A 225 1.01 -25.40 1.08
CA SER A 225 2.16 -25.90 0.32
C SER A 225 3.25 -24.82 0.15
N PRO A 226 4.54 -25.20 0.00
CA PRO A 226 5.63 -24.26 -0.22
C PRO A 226 5.45 -23.38 -1.46
N THR A 227 4.90 -23.92 -2.53
CA THR A 227 4.61 -23.17 -3.77
C THR A 227 3.53 -22.12 -3.52
N PHE A 228 2.40 -22.51 -2.90
CA PHE A 228 1.32 -21.60 -2.55
C PHE A 228 1.82 -20.47 -1.65
N LEU A 229 2.59 -20.79 -0.62
CA LEU A 229 3.12 -19.82 0.33
C LEU A 229 4.08 -18.82 -0.35
N LYS A 230 5.05 -19.30 -1.14
CA LYS A 230 6.04 -18.46 -1.82
C LYS A 230 5.40 -17.54 -2.84
N GLU A 231 4.55 -18.10 -3.71
CA GLU A 231 3.87 -17.33 -4.75
C GLU A 231 2.82 -16.39 -4.17
N GLY A 232 2.00 -16.86 -3.23
CA GLY A 232 1.00 -16.06 -2.56
C GLY A 232 1.60 -14.88 -1.85
N PHE A 233 2.65 -15.09 -1.07
CA PHE A 233 3.33 -14.01 -0.35
C PHE A 233 4.01 -13.02 -1.31
N ARG A 234 4.71 -13.52 -2.33
CA ARG A 234 5.32 -12.65 -3.35
C ARG A 234 4.29 -11.84 -4.12
N ARG A 235 3.14 -12.43 -4.45
CA ARG A 235 2.04 -11.72 -5.12
C ARG A 235 1.38 -10.71 -4.20
N ALA A 236 1.15 -11.07 -2.92
CA ALA A 236 0.50 -10.19 -1.95
C ALA A 236 1.38 -8.99 -1.54
N TYR A 237 2.71 -9.21 -1.44
CA TYR A 237 3.63 -8.21 -0.86
C TYR A 237 4.80 -7.81 -1.77
N GLY A 238 4.84 -8.28 -3.02
CA GLY A 238 5.86 -7.92 -4.02
C GLY A 238 7.27 -8.41 -3.72
N THR A 239 7.50 -9.07 -2.59
CA THR A 239 8.82 -9.52 -2.14
C THR A 239 8.79 -10.96 -1.65
N PRO A 240 9.88 -11.75 -1.85
CA PRO A 240 9.99 -13.07 -1.25
C PRO A 240 9.95 -13.00 0.28
N ILE A 241 9.36 -14.03 0.92
CA ILE A 241 9.25 -14.14 2.40
C ILE A 241 10.60 -13.92 3.11
N HIS A 242 11.68 -14.53 2.60
CA HIS A 242 13.01 -14.40 3.18
C HIS A 242 13.51 -12.95 3.15
N SER A 243 13.33 -12.25 2.04
CA SER A 243 13.71 -10.82 1.90
C SER A 243 12.87 -9.95 2.83
N PHE A 244 11.58 -10.21 2.93
CA PHE A 244 10.69 -9.53 3.86
C PHE A 244 11.13 -9.74 5.32
N LEU A 245 11.40 -10.97 5.74
CA LEU A 245 11.88 -11.29 7.09
C LEU A 245 13.17 -10.53 7.43
N ILE A 246 14.16 -10.53 6.52
CA ILE A 246 15.42 -9.79 6.71
C ILE A 246 15.13 -8.30 6.89
N GLN A 247 14.31 -7.72 6.02
CA GLN A 247 13.95 -6.30 6.09
C GLN A 247 13.29 -5.95 7.43
N GLN A 248 12.31 -6.75 7.89
CA GLN A 248 11.64 -6.52 9.18
C GLN A 248 12.63 -6.62 10.36
N ARG A 249 13.53 -7.60 10.36
CA ARG A 249 14.59 -7.73 11.36
C ARG A 249 15.49 -6.51 11.41
N LEU A 250 15.94 -6.02 10.29
CA LEU A 250 16.82 -4.85 10.19
C LEU A 250 16.12 -3.56 10.61
N GLN A 251 14.85 -3.37 10.26
CA GLN A 251 14.06 -2.22 10.70
C GLN A 251 13.83 -2.24 12.23
N TYR A 252 13.54 -3.42 12.80
CA TYR A 252 13.39 -3.56 14.23
C TYR A 252 14.73 -3.32 14.96
N ALA A 253 15.83 -3.86 14.43
CA ALA A 253 17.17 -3.60 14.96
C ALA A 253 17.53 -2.11 14.91
N ARG A 254 17.23 -1.41 13.81
CA ARG A 254 17.42 0.03 13.69
C ARG A 254 16.73 0.80 14.80
N ARG A 255 15.47 0.42 15.11
CA ARG A 255 14.72 1.02 16.21
C ARG A 255 15.42 0.80 17.54
N LEU A 256 15.82 -0.45 17.85
CA LEU A 256 16.53 -0.79 19.09
C LEU A 256 17.86 -0.06 19.24
N ILE A 257 18.61 0.13 18.15
CA ILE A 257 19.87 0.87 18.15
C ILE A 257 19.66 2.33 18.56
N ARG A 258 18.57 2.95 18.11
CA ARG A 258 18.23 4.37 18.41
C ARG A 258 17.65 4.55 19.81
N THR A 259 16.82 3.61 20.26
CA THR A 259 16.01 3.79 21.47
C THR A 259 16.61 3.14 22.70
N THR A 260 17.66 2.33 22.57
CA THR A 260 18.26 1.59 23.69
C THR A 260 19.78 1.67 23.69
N GLY A 261 20.37 1.54 24.89
CA GLY A 261 21.82 1.36 25.06
C GLY A 261 22.30 -0.09 24.86
N MET A 262 21.44 -1.00 24.38
CA MET A 262 21.74 -2.43 24.27
C MET A 262 22.96 -2.68 23.36
N PRO A 263 23.90 -3.56 23.76
CA PRO A 263 25.04 -3.93 22.92
C PRO A 263 24.58 -4.44 21.55
N ILE A 264 25.29 -4.07 20.48
CA ILE A 264 24.96 -4.46 19.08
C ILE A 264 24.83 -5.98 18.94
N GLN A 265 25.70 -6.74 19.63
CA GLN A 265 25.63 -8.20 19.63
C GLN A 265 24.30 -8.73 20.20
N LYS A 266 23.82 -8.14 21.32
CA LYS A 266 22.53 -8.50 21.90
C LYS A 266 21.36 -8.12 21.01
N ILE A 267 21.44 -6.96 20.32
CA ILE A 267 20.43 -6.56 19.33
C ILE A 267 20.40 -7.57 18.17
N ALA A 268 21.55 -7.98 17.64
CA ALA A 268 21.62 -8.98 16.58
C ALA A 268 20.90 -10.29 16.99
N GLN A 269 21.15 -10.78 18.19
CA GLN A 269 20.48 -11.97 18.72
C GLN A 269 18.97 -11.77 18.92
N SER A 270 18.55 -10.62 19.47
CA SER A 270 17.14 -10.33 19.72
C SER A 270 16.30 -10.19 18.46
N VAL A 271 16.93 -9.93 17.31
CA VAL A 271 16.26 -9.88 16.01
C VAL A 271 16.49 -11.12 15.15
N GLY A 272 17.02 -12.21 15.75
CA GLY A 272 17.11 -13.53 15.12
C GLY A 272 18.32 -13.76 14.22
N TYR A 273 19.43 -13.04 14.43
CA TYR A 273 20.72 -13.36 13.82
C TYR A 273 21.56 -14.22 14.72
N GLU A 274 22.04 -15.35 14.20
CA GLU A 274 22.95 -16.26 14.94
C GLU A 274 24.37 -15.69 15.08
N SER A 275 24.76 -14.82 14.13
CA SER A 275 26.10 -14.23 14.08
C SER A 275 26.03 -12.70 13.98
N ALA A 276 26.77 -12.02 14.88
CA ALA A 276 26.94 -10.56 14.82
C ALA A 276 27.63 -10.11 13.52
N SER A 277 28.47 -10.94 12.93
CA SER A 277 29.12 -10.66 11.64
C SER A 277 28.11 -10.61 10.52
N GLN A 278 27.21 -11.62 10.42
CA GLN A 278 26.13 -11.64 9.42
C GLN A 278 25.18 -10.46 9.61
N PHE A 279 24.81 -10.14 10.84
CA PHE A 279 24.00 -8.96 11.14
C PHE A 279 24.66 -7.65 10.68
N ASN A 280 25.94 -7.44 11.01
CA ASN A 280 26.68 -6.24 10.62
C ASN A 280 26.76 -6.09 9.10
N ALA A 281 27.01 -7.18 8.38
CA ALA A 281 27.04 -7.19 6.91
C ALA A 281 25.67 -6.86 6.33
N ALA A 282 24.60 -7.50 6.79
CA ALA A 282 23.23 -7.26 6.34
C ALA A 282 22.77 -5.83 6.65
N PHE A 283 23.06 -5.32 7.85
CA PHE A 283 22.72 -3.97 8.26
C PHE A 283 23.44 -2.92 7.40
N LYS A 284 24.77 -3.09 7.21
CA LYS A 284 25.55 -2.20 6.33
C LYS A 284 25.06 -2.23 4.88
N HIS A 285 24.73 -3.42 4.37
CA HIS A 285 24.20 -3.55 3.02
C HIS A 285 22.87 -2.81 2.86
N HIS A 286 22.00 -2.87 3.88
CA HIS A 286 20.66 -2.28 3.81
C HIS A 286 20.63 -0.77 4.09
N PHE A 287 21.45 -0.28 5.05
CA PHE A 287 21.47 1.12 5.51
C PHE A 287 22.70 1.91 5.09
N GLY A 288 23.66 1.31 4.39
CA GLY A 288 24.89 1.97 3.93
C GLY A 288 25.96 2.13 5.00
N VAL A 289 25.63 1.98 6.29
CA VAL A 289 26.53 2.17 7.43
C VAL A 289 26.46 1.00 8.41
N THR A 290 27.51 0.79 9.18
CA THR A 290 27.49 -0.27 10.21
C THR A 290 26.57 0.12 11.38
N PRO A 291 26.04 -0.87 12.15
CA PRO A 291 25.21 -0.60 13.34
C PRO A 291 25.89 0.32 14.35
N GLY A 292 27.22 0.16 14.55
CA GLY A 292 27.99 1.01 15.46
C GLY A 292 28.13 2.45 14.97
N GLN A 293 28.33 2.64 13.66
CA GLN A 293 28.34 3.98 13.03
C GLN A 293 26.95 4.61 13.12
N TYR A 294 25.89 3.83 12.82
CA TYR A 294 24.51 4.30 12.88
C TYR A 294 24.14 4.80 14.29
N ARG A 295 24.57 4.10 15.34
CA ARG A 295 24.37 4.52 16.74
C ARG A 295 25.02 5.85 17.07
N LYS A 296 26.22 6.13 16.50
CA LYS A 296 26.93 7.39 16.75
C LYS A 296 26.31 8.59 16.01
N MET A 297 25.50 8.32 14.99
CA MET A 297 24.83 9.33 14.18
C MET A 297 23.40 9.64 14.68
N SER A 298 22.88 8.79 15.56
CA SER A 298 21.52 8.90 16.14
C SER A 298 21.56 9.53 17.51
#